data_68f0920a8e60aed3ffcc7858a3b37c49
#
_entry.id   68f0920a8e60aed3ffcc7858a3b37c49
#
_cell.length_a   1.000
_cell.length_b   1.000
_cell.length_c   1.000
_cell.angle_alpha   90.00
_cell.angle_beta   90.00
_cell.angle_gamma   90.00
#
_symmetry.space_group_name_H-M   'P 1'
#
loop_
_entity.id
_entity.type
_entity.pdbx_description
1 polymer ?
#
loop_
_entity_poly.entity_id
_entity_poly.type
_entity_poly.pdbx_seq_one_letter_code
_entity_poly.pdbx_strand_id
1 'polypeptide(L)'
;MVTASVAGQLGLDVVLIEREPALGGDCLHAGCVPSKALIRSASIAHAVRHAEAFGIKATASSTDLSAVMDRVRSVIDRIQQHDDPARFRGYGVDVRFGEAAFRDRQTVVVKGQAVRGRRFVIATGSSPAIPPIPGLE
;
A
#
# COMPACT_ATOMS: atom_id res chain seq x y z
N MET A 1 -4.95 -3.93 7.91
CA MET A 1 -3.66 -4.22 8.60
C MET A 1 -3.64 -3.68 10.03
N VAL A 2 -3.85 -2.38 10.31
CA VAL A 2 -3.80 -1.81 11.69
C VAL A 2 -4.71 -2.57 12.65
N THR A 3 -5.98 -2.77 12.29
CA THR A 3 -6.92 -3.54 13.12
C THR A 3 -6.43 -4.95 13.43
N ALA A 4 -5.88 -5.65 12.44
CA ALA A 4 -5.35 -7.01 12.63
C ALA A 4 -4.13 -7.02 13.56
N SER A 5 -3.20 -6.08 13.36
CA SER A 5 -2.01 -5.93 14.20
C SER A 5 -2.39 -5.65 15.66
N VAL A 6 -3.28 -4.69 15.91
CA VAL A 6 -3.71 -4.35 17.28
C VAL A 6 -4.47 -5.51 17.91
N ALA A 7 -5.39 -6.12 17.19
CA ALA A 7 -6.18 -7.23 17.72
C ALA A 7 -5.30 -8.46 18.07
N GLY A 8 -4.33 -8.79 17.20
CA GLY A 8 -3.37 -9.87 17.47
C GLY A 8 -2.52 -9.60 18.71
N GLN A 9 -1.97 -8.40 18.84
CA GLN A 9 -1.19 -7.99 20.01
C GLN A 9 -2.01 -8.00 21.31
N LEU A 10 -3.33 -7.82 21.23
CA LEU A 10 -4.24 -7.97 22.36
C LEU A 10 -4.62 -9.43 22.66
N GLY A 11 -4.04 -10.40 21.95
CA GLY A 11 -4.28 -11.82 22.15
C GLY A 11 -5.59 -12.34 21.56
N LEU A 12 -6.20 -11.59 20.62
CA LEU A 12 -7.37 -12.08 19.92
C LEU A 12 -6.94 -13.04 18.79
N ASP A 13 -7.80 -14.01 18.51
CA ASP A 13 -7.64 -14.93 17.38
C ASP A 13 -8.04 -14.21 16.09
N VAL A 14 -7.05 -13.89 15.26
CA VAL A 14 -7.20 -13.02 14.08
C VAL A 14 -6.70 -13.71 12.83
N VAL A 15 -7.52 -13.69 11.78
CA VAL A 15 -7.11 -14.06 10.42
C VAL A 15 -7.12 -12.80 9.55
N LEU A 16 -5.99 -12.48 8.96
CA LEU A 16 -5.83 -11.43 7.95
C LEU A 16 -5.79 -12.08 6.56
N ILE A 17 -6.73 -11.71 5.71
CA ILE A 17 -6.80 -12.23 4.34
C ILE A 17 -6.45 -11.14 3.37
N GLU A 18 -5.51 -11.41 2.46
CA GLU A 18 -5.06 -10.50 1.42
C GLU A 18 -5.11 -11.18 0.06
N ARG A 19 -5.74 -10.51 -0.91
CA ARG A 19 -5.84 -11.03 -2.28
C ARG A 19 -4.53 -10.88 -3.04
N GLU A 20 -3.87 -9.75 -2.86
CA GLU A 20 -2.63 -9.41 -3.55
C GLU A 20 -1.43 -10.23 -2.99
N PRO A 21 -0.34 -10.35 -3.74
CA PRO A 21 0.80 -11.17 -3.31
C PRO A 21 1.58 -10.58 -2.13
N ALA A 22 1.34 -9.33 -1.76
CA ALA A 22 1.99 -8.63 -0.67
C ALA A 22 0.98 -7.84 0.18
N LEU A 23 1.25 -7.73 1.48
CA LEU A 23 0.51 -6.82 2.36
C LEU A 23 0.87 -5.36 2.05
N GLY A 24 0.03 -4.40 2.45
CA GLY A 24 0.29 -2.96 2.26
C GLY A 24 -0.92 -2.21 1.74
N GLY A 25 -1.70 -2.87 0.92
CA GLY A 25 -2.93 -2.33 0.33
C GLY A 25 -2.68 -1.11 -0.55
N ASP A 26 -3.75 -0.41 -0.89
CA ASP A 26 -3.73 0.75 -1.80
C ASP A 26 -2.76 1.84 -1.34
N CYS A 27 -2.66 2.08 -0.03
CA CYS A 27 -1.82 3.14 0.51
C CYS A 27 -0.33 2.94 0.18
N LEU A 28 0.17 1.71 0.31
CA LEU A 28 1.57 1.41 0.04
C LEU A 28 1.86 1.28 -1.45
N HIS A 29 0.99 0.60 -2.21
CA HIS A 29 1.31 0.19 -3.58
C HIS A 29 0.81 1.16 -4.65
N ALA A 30 -0.33 1.81 -4.44
CA ALA A 30 -0.99 2.61 -5.48
C ALA A 30 -1.34 4.05 -5.06
N GLY A 31 -1.32 4.37 -3.76
CA GLY A 31 -1.84 5.63 -3.24
C GLY A 31 -0.82 6.51 -2.55
N CYS A 32 -0.87 6.51 -1.22
CA CYS A 32 -0.17 7.50 -0.37
C CYS A 32 1.34 7.49 -0.54
N VAL A 33 1.96 6.32 -0.55
CA VAL A 33 3.43 6.19 -0.56
C VAL A 33 4.00 6.60 -1.93
N PRO A 34 3.55 6.03 -3.06
CA PRO A 34 4.07 6.42 -4.36
C PRO A 34 3.79 7.89 -4.69
N SER A 35 2.59 8.40 -4.40
CA SER A 35 2.26 9.80 -4.68
C SER A 35 3.12 10.77 -3.88
N LYS A 36 3.32 10.53 -2.58
CA LYS A 36 4.18 11.40 -1.75
C LYS A 36 5.64 11.32 -2.14
N ALA A 37 6.13 10.14 -2.52
CA ALA A 37 7.49 9.99 -3.03
C ALA A 37 7.71 10.78 -4.32
N LEU A 38 6.73 10.75 -5.23
CA LEU A 38 6.74 11.50 -6.48
C LEU A 38 6.65 13.02 -6.25
N ILE A 39 5.72 13.47 -5.39
CA ILE A 39 5.56 14.88 -5.00
C ILE A 39 6.86 15.40 -4.39
N ARG A 40 7.56 14.62 -3.57
CA ARG A 40 8.84 15.04 -3.00
C ARG A 40 9.90 15.28 -4.08
N SER A 41 9.99 14.43 -5.08
CA SER A 41 10.91 14.64 -6.21
C SER A 41 10.53 15.88 -7.02
N ALA A 42 9.24 16.09 -7.28
CA ALA A 42 8.73 17.28 -7.95
C ALA A 42 9.03 18.57 -7.16
N SER A 43 8.87 18.52 -5.83
CA SER A 43 9.19 19.66 -4.94
C SER A 43 10.66 20.05 -5.00
N ILE A 44 11.57 19.07 -5.07
CA ILE A 44 13.00 19.34 -5.20
C ILE A 44 13.31 19.94 -6.56
N ALA A 45 12.75 19.40 -7.63
CA ALA A 45 12.93 19.96 -8.97
C ALA A 45 12.37 21.39 -9.08
N HIS A 46 11.26 21.67 -8.41
CA HIS A 46 10.71 23.01 -8.31
C HIS A 46 11.65 23.95 -7.55
N ALA A 47 12.14 23.54 -6.37
CA ALA A 47 13.04 24.33 -5.55
C ALA A 47 14.34 24.68 -6.29
N VAL A 48 14.92 23.73 -7.01
CA VAL A 48 16.13 23.96 -7.85
C VAL A 48 15.86 25.02 -8.93
N ARG A 49 14.72 24.94 -9.60
CA ARG A 49 14.36 25.93 -10.66
C ARG A 49 14.09 27.32 -10.12
N HIS A 50 13.72 27.45 -8.86
CA HIS A 50 13.38 28.74 -8.21
C HIS A 50 14.41 29.19 -7.17
N ALA A 51 15.57 28.51 -7.11
CA ALA A 51 16.62 28.75 -6.09
C ALA A 51 17.18 30.18 -6.14
N GLU A 52 17.20 30.81 -7.34
CA GLU A 52 17.73 32.16 -7.52
C GLU A 52 16.95 33.22 -6.72
N ALA A 53 15.64 33.04 -6.53
CA ALA A 53 14.83 33.92 -5.71
C ALA A 53 15.29 33.96 -4.22
N PHE A 54 16.08 32.96 -3.80
CA PHE A 54 16.68 32.85 -2.47
C PHE A 54 18.18 33.13 -2.45
N GLY A 55 18.73 33.74 -3.55
CA GLY A 55 20.16 34.02 -3.68
C GLY A 55 21.03 32.80 -3.96
N ILE A 56 20.45 31.64 -4.26
CA ILE A 56 21.17 30.39 -4.51
C ILE A 56 21.28 30.17 -6.02
N LYS A 57 22.50 30.15 -6.54
CA LYS A 57 22.75 29.80 -7.94
C LYS A 57 22.70 28.28 -8.08
N ALA A 58 21.66 27.76 -8.72
CA ALA A 58 21.51 26.35 -9.05
C ALA A 58 21.37 26.17 -10.54
N THR A 59 22.10 25.22 -11.11
CA THR A 59 21.94 24.82 -12.50
C THR A 59 20.89 23.71 -12.55
N ALA A 60 19.71 24.01 -13.10
CA ALA A 60 18.69 23.01 -13.33
C ALA A 60 19.15 22.07 -14.46
N SER A 61 19.37 20.81 -14.13
CA SER A 61 19.53 19.74 -15.10
C SER A 61 18.16 19.17 -15.49
N SER A 62 18.12 18.40 -16.56
CA SER A 62 16.91 17.66 -16.93
C SER A 62 16.49 16.69 -15.82
N THR A 63 15.20 16.51 -15.62
CA THR A 63 14.69 15.49 -14.68
C THR A 63 14.66 14.13 -15.38
N ASP A 64 15.38 13.16 -14.84
CA ASP A 64 15.30 11.76 -15.28
C ASP A 64 14.09 11.10 -14.60
N LEU A 65 13.01 10.90 -15.34
CA LEU A 65 11.80 10.28 -14.82
C LEU A 65 12.01 8.81 -14.43
N SER A 66 12.91 8.09 -15.11
CA SER A 66 13.21 6.70 -14.76
C SER A 66 13.85 6.61 -13.39
N ALA A 67 14.85 7.46 -13.11
CA ALA A 67 15.47 7.55 -11.80
C ALA A 67 14.49 7.98 -10.70
N VAL A 68 13.54 8.87 -11.01
CA VAL A 68 12.47 9.25 -10.08
C VAL A 68 11.57 8.05 -9.77
N MET A 69 11.20 7.25 -10.76
CA MET A 69 10.37 6.07 -10.56
C MET A 69 11.11 4.95 -9.83
N ASP A 70 12.42 4.79 -10.06
CA ASP A 70 13.26 3.86 -9.28
C ASP A 70 13.30 4.26 -7.80
N ARG A 71 13.42 5.56 -7.53
CA ARG A 71 13.31 6.08 -6.16
C ARG A 71 11.94 5.79 -5.55
N VAL A 72 10.85 5.95 -6.29
CA VAL A 72 9.50 5.62 -5.80
C VAL A 72 9.42 4.14 -5.42
N ARG A 73 9.88 3.24 -6.29
CA ARG A 73 9.94 1.79 -6.01
C ARG A 73 10.75 1.49 -4.75
N SER A 74 11.94 2.06 -4.65
CA SER A 74 12.81 1.89 -3.47
C SER A 74 12.15 2.34 -2.15
N VAL A 75 11.33 3.39 -2.18
CA VAL A 75 10.57 3.85 -1.00
C VAL A 75 9.47 2.82 -0.64
N ILE A 76 8.76 2.31 -1.63
CA ILE A 76 7.75 1.25 -1.43
C ILE A 76 8.41 0.01 -0.81
N ASP A 77 9.50 -0.48 -1.40
CA ASP A 77 10.21 -1.68 -0.94
C ASP A 77 10.70 -1.54 0.51
N ARG A 78 11.19 -0.35 0.87
CA ARG A 78 11.63 -0.07 2.24
C ARG A 78 10.48 -0.14 3.25
N ILE A 79 9.32 0.39 2.88
CA ILE A 79 8.13 0.37 3.76
C ILE A 79 7.53 -1.03 3.79
N GLN A 80 7.57 -1.77 2.67
CA GLN A 80 7.08 -3.14 2.59
C GLN A 80 7.71 -4.06 3.64
N GLN A 81 8.95 -3.82 4.04
CA GLN A 81 9.62 -4.59 5.11
C GLN A 81 8.89 -4.49 6.45
N HIS A 82 8.14 -3.40 6.69
CA HIS A 82 7.31 -3.23 7.88
C HIS A 82 5.96 -3.94 7.77
N ASP A 83 5.52 -4.22 6.56
CA ASP A 83 4.27 -4.91 6.24
C ASP A 83 4.51 -6.40 5.89
N ASP A 84 5.65 -6.95 6.34
CA ASP A 84 5.99 -8.35 6.14
C ASP A 84 4.98 -9.28 6.87
N PRO A 85 4.46 -10.31 6.21
CA PRO A 85 3.58 -11.31 6.82
C PRO A 85 4.17 -11.99 8.06
N ALA A 86 5.49 -12.16 8.12
CA ALA A 86 6.16 -12.75 9.29
C ALA A 86 5.99 -11.85 10.53
N ARG A 87 6.03 -10.53 10.35
CA ARG A 87 5.78 -9.58 11.44
C ARG A 87 4.36 -9.71 12.00
N PHE A 88 3.36 -9.84 11.12
CA PHE A 88 1.97 -10.03 11.54
C PHE A 88 1.77 -11.37 12.25
N ARG A 89 2.43 -12.44 11.77
CA ARG A 89 2.44 -13.73 12.47
C ARG A 89 3.08 -13.61 13.86
N GLY A 90 4.12 -12.81 14.02
CA GLY A 90 4.72 -12.47 15.30
C GLY A 90 3.77 -11.76 16.28
N TYR A 91 2.72 -11.11 15.76
CA TYR A 91 1.63 -10.54 16.57
C TYR A 91 0.48 -11.52 16.84
N GLY A 92 0.61 -12.79 16.47
CA GLY A 92 -0.44 -13.78 16.63
C GLY A 92 -1.52 -13.76 15.54
N VAL A 93 -1.27 -13.08 14.40
CA VAL A 93 -2.20 -13.00 13.27
C VAL A 93 -1.92 -14.13 12.28
N ASP A 94 -2.93 -14.91 11.92
CA ASP A 94 -2.87 -15.86 10.82
C ASP A 94 -3.04 -15.10 9.50
N VAL A 95 -1.98 -15.02 8.70
CA VAL A 95 -1.97 -14.31 7.41
C VAL A 95 -2.19 -15.30 6.28
N ARG A 96 -3.27 -15.11 5.53
CA ARG A 96 -3.66 -15.94 4.39
C ARG A 96 -3.75 -15.12 3.11
N PHE A 97 -3.12 -15.60 2.05
CA PHE A 97 -3.17 -14.99 0.74
C PHE A 97 -4.18 -15.69 -0.17
N GLY A 98 -5.05 -14.92 -0.77
CA GLY A 98 -6.06 -15.38 -1.73
C GLY A 98 -7.32 -14.55 -1.71
N GLU A 99 -8.09 -14.67 -2.76
CA GLU A 99 -9.40 -14.03 -2.84
C GLU A 99 -10.36 -14.65 -1.84
N ALA A 100 -11.09 -13.79 -1.14
CA ALA A 100 -12.03 -14.16 -0.09
C ALA A 100 -13.47 -13.92 -0.52
N ALA A 101 -14.32 -14.92 -0.30
CA ALA A 101 -15.75 -14.80 -0.54
C ALA A 101 -16.55 -15.24 0.68
N PHE A 102 -17.59 -14.50 1.04
CA PHE A 102 -18.53 -14.93 2.07
C PHE A 102 -19.38 -16.10 1.57
N ARG A 103 -19.38 -17.20 2.29
CA ARG A 103 -20.29 -18.31 2.10
C ARG A 103 -21.58 -18.11 2.89
N ASP A 104 -21.46 -17.57 4.08
CA ASP A 104 -22.55 -17.24 4.98
C ASP A 104 -22.13 -16.11 5.94
N ARG A 105 -22.99 -15.71 6.87
CA ARG A 105 -22.73 -14.60 7.82
C ARG A 105 -21.57 -14.83 8.78
N GLN A 106 -21.09 -16.05 8.91
CA GLN A 106 -20.03 -16.44 9.85
C GLN A 106 -18.85 -17.13 9.17
N THR A 107 -18.91 -17.31 7.85
CA THR A 107 -17.90 -18.10 7.13
C THR A 107 -17.45 -17.40 5.87
N VAL A 108 -16.13 -17.21 5.74
CA VAL A 108 -15.45 -16.79 4.53
C VAL A 108 -14.66 -17.96 3.97
N VAL A 109 -14.62 -18.08 2.65
CA VAL A 109 -13.83 -19.10 1.95
C VAL A 109 -12.66 -18.43 1.25
N VAL A 110 -11.44 -18.94 1.45
CA VAL A 110 -10.20 -18.52 0.80
C VAL A 110 -9.52 -19.73 0.22
N LYS A 111 -9.27 -19.76 -1.08
CA LYS A 111 -8.66 -20.90 -1.78
C LYS A 111 -9.32 -22.26 -1.41
N GLY A 112 -10.65 -22.28 -1.34
CA GLY A 112 -11.41 -23.48 -0.98
C GLY A 112 -11.46 -23.83 0.51
N GLN A 113 -10.69 -23.14 1.36
CA GLN A 113 -10.68 -23.35 2.80
C GLN A 113 -11.66 -22.42 3.51
N ALA A 114 -12.50 -22.98 4.37
CA ALA A 114 -13.46 -22.23 5.16
C ALA A 114 -12.79 -21.63 6.39
N VAL A 115 -13.00 -20.34 6.63
CA VAL A 115 -12.58 -19.59 7.81
C VAL A 115 -13.83 -19.10 8.52
N ARG A 116 -14.02 -19.51 9.76
CA ARG A 116 -15.16 -19.10 10.57
C ARG A 116 -14.79 -17.98 11.50
N GLY A 117 -15.60 -16.91 11.55
CA GLY A 117 -15.34 -15.75 12.40
C GLY A 117 -16.59 -15.25 13.12
N ARG A 118 -16.40 -14.72 14.33
CA ARG A 118 -17.46 -14.04 15.10
C ARG A 118 -17.65 -12.59 14.68
N ARG A 119 -16.61 -11.97 14.15
CA ARG A 119 -16.60 -10.58 13.65
C ARG A 119 -15.78 -10.53 12.37
N PHE A 120 -16.18 -9.66 11.47
CA PHE A 120 -15.49 -9.41 10.21
C PHE A 120 -15.25 -7.92 10.04
N VAL A 121 -14.07 -7.57 9.58
CA VAL A 121 -13.71 -6.22 9.14
C VAL A 121 -13.49 -6.30 7.64
N ILE A 122 -14.36 -5.63 6.88
CA ILE A 122 -14.24 -5.54 5.43
C ILE A 122 -13.39 -4.29 5.12
N ALA A 123 -12.20 -4.50 4.59
CA ALA A 123 -11.24 -3.45 4.25
C ALA A 123 -10.58 -3.77 2.90
N THR A 124 -11.41 -4.01 1.89
CA THR A 124 -11.01 -4.53 0.57
C THR A 124 -10.38 -3.50 -0.34
N GLY A 125 -10.22 -2.25 0.12
CA GLY A 125 -9.67 -1.19 -0.69
C GLY A 125 -10.62 -0.70 -1.77
N SER A 126 -10.07 -0.01 -2.77
CA SER A 126 -10.80 0.54 -3.91
C SER A 126 -9.96 0.47 -5.18
N SER A 127 -10.61 0.60 -6.31
CA SER A 127 -9.92 0.79 -7.59
C SER A 127 -10.28 2.15 -8.18
N PRO A 128 -9.34 2.83 -8.85
CA PRO A 128 -9.64 4.07 -9.56
C PRO A 128 -10.75 3.87 -10.58
N ALA A 129 -11.75 4.74 -10.58
CA ALA A 129 -12.73 4.78 -11.65
C ALA A 129 -12.13 5.52 -12.85
N ILE A 130 -12.11 4.87 -14.00
CA ILE A 130 -11.70 5.50 -15.26
C ILE A 130 -12.95 6.10 -15.88
N PRO A 131 -13.05 7.44 -16.00
CA PRO A 131 -14.19 8.06 -16.65
C PRO A 131 -14.16 7.75 -18.17
N PRO A 132 -15.33 7.67 -18.82
CA PRO A 132 -15.41 7.36 -20.25
C PRO A 132 -15.02 8.59 -21.10
N ILE A 133 -13.74 8.93 -21.05
CA ILE A 133 -13.15 10.02 -21.85
C ILE A 133 -12.32 9.35 -22.95
N PRO A 134 -12.60 9.63 -24.24
CA PRO A 134 -11.83 9.05 -25.33
C PRO A 134 -10.33 9.31 -25.19
N GLY A 135 -9.51 8.25 -25.31
CA GLY A 135 -8.05 8.31 -25.19
C GLY A 135 -7.51 8.18 -23.76
N LEU A 136 -8.36 7.84 -22.78
CA LEU A 136 -7.96 7.57 -21.40
C LEU A 136 -7.81 6.07 -21.11
N GLU A 137 -8.05 5.23 -22.08
CA GLU A 137 -8.04 3.76 -22.02
C GLU A 137 -6.63 3.18 -21.99
#